data_92f6e613c03febdcb01f73ea4eb66245
#
_entry.id   92f6e613c03febdcb01f73ea4eb66245
#
_cell.length_a   1.000
_cell.length_b   1.000
_cell.length_c   1.000
_cell.angle_alpha   90.00
_cell.angle_beta   90.00
_cell.angle_gamma   90.00
#
_symmetry.space_group_name_H-M   'P 1'
#
loop_
_entity.id
_entity.type
_entity.pdbx_description
1 polymer ?
#
loop_
_entity_poly.entity_id
_entity_poly.type
_entity_poly.pdbx_seq_one_letter_code
_entity_poly.pdbx_strand_id
1 'polypeptide(L)'
;MKEFLKKELYSLRAVTAILARWLLLAVPTGLVCGAVGTAFHLAVEHVTEWRGEHVWLLWLLPLAGLAIVALYKLTGCEGMGTNNVIRAVHSGESVSPLLVPAIFLGTVLTHLCGGSAGREGAALQMGGSIGFQAATLLRLNEHDRRTATACGMAAFFSALFGTPLAATLFGIMVEDVGLAFSVAFVPGFAAALIAYGVSLACGIAPTHFGLTAPALSIDTALLAAVLGAACALVSRGFCWLLHTMEHEMPRRLPNPWVRAVVGGVAVVALSYLMGVGRYNGAGMGVITAAIEQGQALPWDFLCKMLLTALTLSAGFKGGEVVPSFFVGATFGCVAGPLLGLPAGFAAAIGLISVFCGATNALIPSILLGFELFHGQGLELIALGCGVCYMLSGHHGLYSSQTFVTEKWASEYHEKK
;
A
#
# COMPACT_ATOMS: atom_id res chain seq x y z
N MET A 1 6.65 -30.53 42.79
CA MET A 1 7.78 -30.41 41.88
C MET A 1 7.59 -31.25 40.61
N LYS A 2 7.32 -32.57 40.69
CA LYS A 2 7.10 -33.43 39.49
C LYS A 2 5.86 -33.05 38.67
N GLU A 3 4.75 -32.69 39.28
CA GLU A 3 3.53 -32.25 38.55
C GLU A 3 3.69 -30.86 37.89
N PHE A 4 4.38 -29.95 38.58
CA PHE A 4 4.74 -28.64 38.02
C PHE A 4 5.61 -28.81 36.77
N LEU A 5 6.68 -29.61 36.87
CA LEU A 5 7.55 -29.92 35.71
C LEU A 5 6.82 -30.61 34.57
N LYS A 6 5.85 -31.49 34.83
CA LYS A 6 5.01 -32.12 33.80
C LYS A 6 4.10 -31.10 33.10
N LYS A 7 3.51 -30.19 33.86
CA LYS A 7 2.65 -29.12 33.32
C LYS A 7 3.44 -28.14 32.44
N GLU A 8 4.63 -27.74 32.90
CA GLU A 8 5.55 -26.89 32.14
C GLU A 8 6.04 -27.58 30.86
N LEU A 9 6.41 -28.85 30.92
CA LEU A 9 6.86 -29.60 29.76
C LEU A 9 5.75 -29.81 28.72
N TYR A 10 4.52 -30.00 29.17
CA TYR A 10 3.33 -30.07 28.27
C TYR A 10 3.05 -28.73 27.62
N SER A 11 3.11 -27.63 28.38
CA SER A 11 2.96 -26.25 27.87
C SER A 11 4.03 -25.94 26.83
N LEU A 12 5.29 -26.27 27.10
CA LEU A 12 6.41 -26.06 26.18
C LEU A 12 6.23 -26.84 24.87
N ARG A 13 5.80 -28.10 24.94
CA ARG A 13 5.51 -28.92 23.74
C ARG A 13 4.37 -28.35 22.91
N ALA A 14 3.31 -27.85 23.55
CA ALA A 14 2.20 -27.23 22.87
C ALA A 14 2.63 -25.94 22.17
N VAL A 15 3.38 -25.07 22.86
CA VAL A 15 3.92 -23.82 22.30
C VAL A 15 4.87 -24.08 21.12
N THR A 16 5.79 -25.05 21.25
CA THR A 16 6.72 -25.42 20.17
C THR A 16 6.00 -25.99 18.96
N ALA A 17 4.96 -26.79 19.17
CA ALA A 17 4.15 -27.34 18.07
C ALA A 17 3.37 -26.23 17.33
N ILE A 18 2.81 -25.26 18.05
CA ILE A 18 2.14 -24.10 17.45
C ILE A 18 3.14 -23.26 16.65
N LEU A 19 4.30 -22.96 17.22
CA LEU A 19 5.35 -22.20 16.55
C LEU A 19 5.85 -22.91 15.29
N ALA A 20 6.10 -24.22 15.36
CA ALA A 20 6.52 -25.03 14.22
C ALA A 20 5.46 -25.01 13.10
N ARG A 21 4.17 -25.10 13.44
CA ARG A 21 3.07 -25.02 12.48
C ARG A 21 3.05 -23.67 11.77
N TRP A 22 3.22 -22.57 12.51
CA TRP A 22 3.22 -21.24 11.92
C TRP A 22 4.48 -20.98 11.06
N LEU A 23 5.65 -21.51 11.45
CA LEU A 23 6.86 -21.44 10.63
C LEU A 23 6.74 -22.27 9.35
N LEU A 24 6.08 -23.44 9.41
CA LEU A 24 5.76 -24.26 8.22
C LEU A 24 4.88 -23.51 7.21
N LEU A 25 4.04 -22.58 7.65
CA LEU A 25 3.27 -21.71 6.78
C LEU A 25 4.09 -20.51 6.31
N ALA A 26 4.80 -19.85 7.23
CA ALA A 26 5.54 -18.63 6.97
C ALA A 26 6.68 -18.80 5.97
N VAL A 27 7.42 -19.91 6.05
CA VAL A 27 8.58 -20.17 5.18
C VAL A 27 8.16 -20.29 3.71
N PRO A 28 7.27 -21.21 3.31
CA PRO A 28 6.87 -21.30 1.89
C PRO A 28 6.15 -20.05 1.40
N THR A 29 5.30 -19.44 2.23
CA THR A 29 4.62 -18.19 1.87
C THR A 29 5.63 -17.06 1.64
N GLY A 30 6.60 -16.90 2.54
CA GLY A 30 7.66 -15.89 2.41
C GLY A 30 8.53 -16.12 1.17
N LEU A 31 8.92 -17.37 0.89
CA LEU A 31 9.71 -17.70 -0.29
C LEU A 31 8.96 -17.42 -1.60
N VAL A 32 7.70 -17.85 -1.69
CA VAL A 32 6.88 -17.63 -2.90
C VAL A 32 6.57 -16.15 -3.09
N CYS A 33 6.13 -15.45 -2.02
CA CYS A 33 5.89 -14.00 -2.08
C CYS A 33 7.17 -13.23 -2.38
N GLY A 34 8.32 -13.64 -1.82
CA GLY A 34 9.62 -13.06 -2.11
C GLY A 34 10.00 -13.23 -3.58
N ALA A 35 9.90 -14.43 -4.13
CA ALA A 35 10.24 -14.71 -5.52
C ALA A 35 9.31 -13.99 -6.51
N VAL A 36 7.99 -14.08 -6.32
CA VAL A 36 7.00 -13.42 -7.19
C VAL A 36 7.08 -11.90 -7.02
N GLY A 37 7.25 -11.40 -5.78
CA GLY A 37 7.40 -9.97 -5.49
C GLY A 37 8.66 -9.38 -6.12
N THR A 38 9.78 -10.09 -6.03
CA THR A 38 11.03 -9.71 -6.72
C THR A 38 10.87 -9.65 -8.23
N ALA A 39 10.28 -10.69 -8.82
CA ALA A 39 10.02 -10.72 -10.27
C ALA A 39 9.09 -9.58 -10.69
N PHE A 40 8.07 -9.29 -9.88
CA PHE A 40 7.15 -8.17 -10.12
C PHE A 40 7.84 -6.81 -9.99
N HIS A 41 8.69 -6.63 -8.99
CA HIS A 41 9.48 -5.42 -8.81
C HIS A 41 10.34 -5.14 -10.06
N LEU A 42 11.16 -6.13 -10.45
CA LEU A 42 12.05 -6.01 -11.61
C LEU A 42 11.27 -5.78 -12.91
N ALA A 43 10.14 -6.46 -13.10
CA ALA A 43 9.31 -6.27 -14.29
C ALA A 43 8.76 -4.84 -14.37
N VAL A 44 8.20 -4.32 -13.25
CA VAL A 44 7.63 -2.95 -13.22
C VAL A 44 8.73 -1.89 -13.36
N GLU A 45 9.89 -2.09 -12.74
CA GLU A 45 11.03 -1.19 -12.87
C GLU A 45 11.53 -1.13 -14.30
N HIS A 46 11.83 -2.28 -14.91
CA HIS A 46 12.30 -2.38 -16.29
C HIS A 46 11.35 -1.73 -17.31
N VAL A 47 10.03 -2.01 -17.20
CA VAL A 47 9.07 -1.39 -18.14
C VAL A 47 8.90 0.11 -17.88
N THR A 48 9.12 0.57 -16.64
CA THR A 48 9.07 2.00 -16.30
C THR A 48 10.27 2.75 -16.88
N GLU A 49 11.46 2.18 -16.79
CA GLU A 49 12.67 2.71 -17.42
C GLU A 49 12.53 2.73 -18.95
N TRP A 50 12.12 1.61 -19.55
CA TRP A 50 11.90 1.51 -21.00
C TRP A 50 10.88 2.53 -21.50
N ARG A 51 9.80 2.76 -20.77
CA ARG A 51 8.86 3.85 -21.08
C ARG A 51 9.53 5.23 -20.98
N GLY A 52 10.42 5.44 -20.02
CA GLY A 52 11.17 6.69 -19.86
C GLY A 52 11.98 7.04 -21.11
N GLU A 53 12.58 6.04 -21.75
CA GLU A 53 13.32 6.16 -23.01
C GLU A 53 12.39 6.25 -24.24
N HIS A 54 11.19 5.67 -24.16
CA HIS A 54 10.25 5.51 -25.26
C HIS A 54 8.90 6.15 -24.94
N VAL A 55 8.85 7.47 -24.90
CA VAL A 55 7.65 8.25 -24.54
C VAL A 55 6.42 7.90 -25.40
N TRP A 56 6.62 7.44 -26.64
CA TRP A 56 5.55 7.01 -27.53
C TRP A 56 4.71 5.84 -26.99
N LEU A 57 5.26 5.03 -26.08
CA LEU A 57 4.54 3.93 -25.41
C LEU A 57 3.26 4.43 -24.68
N LEU A 58 3.24 5.70 -24.29
CA LEU A 58 2.07 6.32 -23.67
C LEU A 58 0.83 6.27 -24.58
N TRP A 59 1.01 6.37 -25.90
CA TRP A 59 -0.09 6.28 -26.87
C TRP A 59 -0.72 4.89 -26.94
N LEU A 60 -0.04 3.86 -26.44
CA LEU A 60 -0.56 2.49 -26.38
C LEU A 60 -1.43 2.24 -25.14
N LEU A 61 -1.57 3.23 -24.23
CA LEU A 61 -2.36 3.04 -23.00
C LEU A 61 -3.81 2.57 -23.27
N PRO A 62 -4.56 3.12 -24.26
CA PRO A 62 -5.89 2.60 -24.58
C PRO A 62 -5.89 1.13 -25.00
N LEU A 63 -4.88 0.69 -25.76
CA LEU A 63 -4.73 -0.70 -26.20
C LEU A 63 -4.35 -1.61 -25.02
N ALA A 64 -3.47 -1.15 -24.13
CA ALA A 64 -3.15 -1.85 -22.88
C ALA A 64 -4.40 -2.02 -22.02
N GLY A 65 -5.28 -1.02 -21.96
CA GLY A 65 -6.56 -1.11 -21.28
C GLY A 65 -7.45 -2.23 -21.84
N LEU A 66 -7.55 -2.36 -23.17
CA LEU A 66 -8.26 -3.48 -23.80
C LEU A 66 -7.64 -4.84 -23.45
N ALA A 67 -6.30 -4.94 -23.49
CA ALA A 67 -5.58 -6.16 -23.12
C ALA A 67 -5.84 -6.55 -21.65
N ILE A 68 -5.88 -5.57 -20.73
CA ILE A 68 -6.18 -5.78 -19.32
C ILE A 68 -7.64 -6.28 -19.14
N VAL A 69 -8.60 -5.68 -19.83
CA VAL A 69 -10.01 -6.13 -19.77
C VAL A 69 -10.13 -7.57 -20.30
N ALA A 70 -9.47 -7.89 -21.43
CA ALA A 70 -9.43 -9.24 -21.97
C ALA A 70 -8.82 -10.24 -20.97
N LEU A 71 -7.68 -9.90 -20.37
CA LEU A 71 -6.97 -10.72 -19.39
C LEU A 71 -7.86 -11.04 -18.18
N TYR A 72 -8.53 -10.03 -17.61
CA TYR A 72 -9.40 -10.22 -16.46
C TYR A 72 -10.65 -11.03 -16.79
N LYS A 73 -11.17 -10.92 -18.00
CA LYS A 73 -12.27 -11.75 -18.50
C LYS A 73 -11.84 -13.20 -18.69
N LEU A 74 -10.68 -13.43 -19.28
CA LEU A 74 -10.14 -14.78 -19.51
C LEU A 74 -9.81 -15.51 -18.20
N THR A 75 -9.35 -14.79 -17.18
CA THR A 75 -9.02 -15.37 -15.87
C THR A 75 -10.22 -15.45 -14.92
N GLY A 76 -11.39 -14.93 -15.31
CA GLY A 76 -12.56 -14.87 -14.43
C GLY A 76 -12.38 -13.96 -13.20
N CYS A 77 -11.43 -13.00 -13.26
CA CYS A 77 -11.13 -12.06 -12.18
C CYS A 77 -11.81 -10.70 -12.36
N GLU A 78 -12.87 -10.63 -13.18
CA GLU A 78 -13.61 -9.37 -13.44
C GLU A 78 -14.11 -8.77 -12.12
N GLY A 79 -13.90 -7.47 -11.94
CA GLY A 79 -14.30 -6.75 -10.73
C GLY A 79 -13.46 -7.03 -9.48
N MET A 80 -12.46 -7.92 -9.54
CA MET A 80 -11.59 -8.18 -8.42
C MET A 80 -10.57 -7.04 -8.22
N GLY A 81 -10.40 -6.62 -6.95
CA GLY A 81 -9.46 -5.61 -6.51
C GLY A 81 -9.05 -5.82 -5.05
N THR A 82 -8.32 -4.87 -4.47
CA THR A 82 -7.80 -4.95 -3.09
C THR A 82 -8.93 -5.18 -2.07
N ASN A 83 -10.05 -4.48 -2.22
CA ASN A 83 -11.22 -4.64 -1.35
C ASN A 83 -11.80 -6.07 -1.34
N ASN A 84 -11.71 -6.81 -2.46
CA ASN A 84 -12.19 -8.18 -2.52
C ASN A 84 -11.28 -9.13 -1.73
N VAL A 85 -9.96 -8.91 -1.77
CA VAL A 85 -9.00 -9.72 -0.99
C VAL A 85 -9.15 -9.41 0.50
N ILE A 86 -9.28 -8.15 0.89
CA ILE A 86 -9.54 -7.76 2.28
C ILE A 86 -10.86 -8.38 2.77
N ARG A 87 -11.93 -8.34 1.97
CA ARG A 87 -13.21 -8.95 2.32
C ARG A 87 -13.10 -10.48 2.46
N ALA A 88 -12.33 -11.14 1.59
CA ALA A 88 -12.15 -12.58 1.65
C ALA A 88 -11.53 -13.05 2.97
N VAL A 89 -10.72 -12.21 3.61
CA VAL A 89 -10.20 -12.48 4.96
C VAL A 89 -11.33 -12.52 5.99
N HIS A 90 -12.30 -11.61 5.90
CA HIS A 90 -13.44 -11.56 6.84
C HIS A 90 -14.52 -12.61 6.55
N SER A 91 -14.91 -12.76 5.28
CA SER A 91 -16.04 -13.59 4.88
C SER A 91 -15.70 -15.06 4.61
N GLY A 92 -14.40 -15.39 4.55
CA GLY A 92 -13.96 -16.74 4.13
C GLY A 92 -14.19 -17.02 2.64
N GLU A 93 -14.56 -16.01 1.83
CA GLU A 93 -14.73 -16.15 0.39
C GLU A 93 -13.42 -16.60 -0.28
N SER A 94 -13.54 -17.40 -1.32
CA SER A 94 -12.38 -17.91 -2.04
C SER A 94 -11.72 -16.83 -2.90
N VAL A 95 -10.41 -16.70 -2.80
CA VAL A 95 -9.60 -15.85 -3.68
C VAL A 95 -9.06 -16.70 -4.81
N SER A 96 -9.33 -16.32 -6.06
CA SER A 96 -8.84 -17.06 -7.23
C SER A 96 -7.31 -17.03 -7.32
N PRO A 97 -6.63 -18.18 -7.53
CA PRO A 97 -5.19 -18.19 -7.77
C PRO A 97 -4.80 -17.49 -9.09
N LEU A 98 -5.72 -17.41 -10.05
CA LEU A 98 -5.51 -16.69 -11.31
C LEU A 98 -5.45 -15.17 -11.14
N LEU A 99 -5.84 -14.66 -9.97
CA LEU A 99 -5.69 -13.25 -9.64
C LEU A 99 -4.21 -12.83 -9.64
N VAL A 100 -3.29 -13.70 -9.20
CA VAL A 100 -1.86 -13.39 -9.15
C VAL A 100 -1.30 -13.06 -10.54
N PRO A 101 -1.37 -13.93 -11.56
CA PRO A 101 -0.89 -13.57 -12.89
C PRO A 101 -1.72 -12.45 -13.54
N ALA A 102 -3.01 -12.35 -13.28
CA ALA A 102 -3.86 -11.29 -13.84
C ALA A 102 -3.44 -9.90 -13.37
N ILE A 103 -3.25 -9.72 -12.05
CA ILE A 103 -2.84 -8.42 -11.50
C ILE A 103 -1.38 -8.10 -11.82
N PHE A 104 -0.50 -9.13 -11.85
CA PHE A 104 0.90 -8.97 -12.24
C PHE A 104 1.00 -8.37 -13.63
N LEU A 105 0.43 -9.06 -14.64
CA LEU A 105 0.48 -8.62 -16.04
C LEU A 105 -0.29 -7.32 -16.25
N GLY A 106 -1.45 -7.17 -15.62
CA GLY A 106 -2.26 -5.95 -15.71
C GLY A 106 -1.51 -4.72 -15.19
N THR A 107 -0.79 -4.84 -14.07
CA THR A 107 0.00 -3.74 -13.49
C THR A 107 1.23 -3.44 -14.33
N VAL A 108 1.93 -4.47 -14.83
CA VAL A 108 3.08 -4.28 -15.74
C VAL A 108 2.64 -3.55 -17.01
N LEU A 109 1.51 -3.92 -17.62
CA LEU A 109 0.96 -3.23 -18.80
C LEU A 109 0.58 -1.77 -18.50
N THR A 110 -0.02 -1.52 -17.32
CA THR A 110 -0.36 -0.16 -16.89
C THR A 110 0.89 0.71 -16.77
N HIS A 111 1.98 0.19 -16.15
CA HIS A 111 3.24 0.92 -15.99
C HIS A 111 3.98 1.11 -17.30
N LEU A 112 4.00 0.08 -18.15
CA LEU A 112 4.61 0.13 -19.49
C LEU A 112 4.01 1.27 -20.32
N CYS A 113 2.68 1.39 -20.32
CA CYS A 113 1.96 2.38 -21.11
C CYS A 113 1.65 3.68 -20.35
N GLY A 114 2.23 3.88 -19.17
CA GLY A 114 2.20 5.17 -18.46
C GLY A 114 0.92 5.51 -17.72
N GLY A 115 0.12 4.52 -17.33
CA GLY A 115 -0.96 4.75 -16.37
C GLY A 115 -0.40 5.27 -15.03
N SER A 116 -1.10 6.16 -14.37
CA SER A 116 -0.69 6.72 -13.07
C SER A 116 -1.19 5.82 -11.94
N ALA A 117 -0.33 4.94 -11.46
CA ALA A 117 -0.64 4.00 -10.38
C ALA A 117 0.65 3.57 -9.68
N GLY A 118 0.51 3.10 -8.44
CA GLY A 118 1.54 2.37 -7.72
C GLY A 118 1.49 0.87 -8.02
N ARG A 119 2.29 0.11 -7.27
CA ARG A 119 2.36 -1.35 -7.38
C ARG A 119 1.91 -2.07 -6.09
N GLU A 120 1.70 -1.33 -5.02
CA GLU A 120 1.53 -1.85 -3.67
C GLU A 120 0.12 -2.40 -3.43
N GLY A 121 -0.91 -1.78 -4.01
CA GLY A 121 -2.26 -2.38 -4.00
C GLY A 121 -2.30 -3.72 -4.73
N ALA A 122 -1.54 -3.86 -5.84
CA ALA A 122 -1.33 -5.14 -6.51
C ALA A 122 -0.57 -6.14 -5.62
N ALA A 123 0.42 -5.66 -4.83
CA ALA A 123 1.15 -6.48 -3.87
C ALA A 123 0.25 -7.11 -2.81
N LEU A 124 -0.66 -6.33 -2.22
CA LEU A 124 -1.64 -6.83 -1.26
C LEU A 124 -2.53 -7.90 -1.87
N GLN A 125 -2.97 -7.70 -3.11
CA GLN A 125 -3.81 -8.67 -3.82
C GLN A 125 -3.05 -9.98 -4.11
N MET A 126 -1.83 -9.89 -4.63
CA MET A 126 -1.01 -11.06 -4.94
C MET A 126 -0.58 -11.79 -3.66
N GLY A 127 -0.09 -11.07 -2.68
CA GLY A 127 0.33 -11.63 -1.40
C GLY A 127 -0.83 -12.30 -0.66
N GLY A 128 -1.97 -11.63 -0.57
CA GLY A 128 -3.17 -12.19 0.04
C GLY A 128 -3.66 -13.44 -0.68
N SER A 129 -3.67 -13.44 -2.02
CA SER A 129 -4.02 -14.62 -2.81
C SER A 129 -3.05 -15.79 -2.56
N ILE A 130 -1.73 -15.55 -2.55
CA ILE A 130 -0.72 -16.57 -2.27
C ILE A 130 -0.91 -17.14 -0.86
N GLY A 131 -1.07 -16.28 0.15
CA GLY A 131 -1.31 -16.70 1.54
C GLY A 131 -2.59 -17.55 1.68
N PHE A 132 -3.67 -17.11 1.04
CA PHE A 132 -4.93 -17.86 0.99
C PHE A 132 -4.76 -19.25 0.35
N GLN A 133 -4.06 -19.32 -0.79
CA GLN A 133 -3.81 -20.60 -1.47
C GLN A 133 -2.92 -21.53 -0.64
N ALA A 134 -1.89 -20.99 0.03
CA ALA A 134 -1.04 -21.76 0.93
C ALA A 134 -1.87 -22.38 2.08
N ALA A 135 -2.76 -21.61 2.69
CA ALA A 135 -3.67 -22.13 3.72
C ALA A 135 -4.64 -23.18 3.20
N THR A 136 -5.15 -23.00 1.99
CA THR A 136 -6.05 -23.97 1.34
C THR A 136 -5.33 -25.29 1.05
N LEU A 137 -4.11 -25.23 0.55
CA LEU A 137 -3.26 -26.39 0.27
C LEU A 137 -2.94 -27.17 1.56
N LEU A 138 -2.67 -26.44 2.66
CA LEU A 138 -2.41 -27.00 3.98
C LEU A 138 -3.69 -27.41 4.73
N ARG A 139 -4.87 -27.25 4.12
CA ARG A 139 -6.18 -27.54 4.71
C ARG A 139 -6.40 -26.89 6.08
N LEU A 140 -5.98 -25.63 6.22
CA LEU A 140 -6.15 -24.88 7.45
C LEU A 140 -7.61 -24.49 7.67
N ASN A 141 -7.99 -24.31 8.94
CA ASN A 141 -9.31 -23.81 9.29
C ASN A 141 -9.47 -22.32 8.89
N GLU A 142 -10.69 -21.81 9.00
CA GLU A 142 -11.02 -20.45 8.55
C GLU A 142 -10.22 -19.37 9.30
N HIS A 143 -10.04 -19.50 10.60
CA HIS A 143 -9.25 -18.58 11.42
C HIS A 143 -7.77 -18.54 10.99
N ASP A 144 -7.16 -19.72 10.81
CA ASP A 144 -5.76 -19.81 10.38
C ASP A 144 -5.59 -19.34 8.93
N ARG A 145 -6.63 -19.46 8.09
CA ARG A 145 -6.64 -18.95 6.72
C ARG A 145 -6.58 -17.42 6.68
N ARG A 146 -7.29 -16.73 7.58
CA ARG A 146 -7.18 -15.27 7.77
C ARG A 146 -5.73 -14.88 8.06
N THR A 147 -5.14 -15.52 9.08
CA THR A 147 -3.73 -15.31 9.45
C THR A 147 -2.78 -15.54 8.27
N ALA A 148 -2.98 -16.60 7.50
CA ALA A 148 -2.16 -16.92 6.33
C ALA A 148 -2.28 -15.85 5.23
N THR A 149 -3.48 -15.33 4.99
CA THR A 149 -3.72 -14.26 4.01
C THR A 149 -3.00 -12.98 4.43
N ALA A 150 -3.10 -12.58 5.71
CA ALA A 150 -2.37 -11.45 6.26
C ALA A 150 -0.84 -11.65 6.17
N CYS A 151 -0.32 -12.85 6.45
CA CYS A 151 1.09 -13.19 6.28
C CYS A 151 1.56 -13.03 4.82
N GLY A 152 0.72 -13.45 3.86
CA GLY A 152 1.02 -13.29 2.43
C GLY A 152 1.06 -11.81 2.02
N MET A 153 0.11 -11.00 2.48
CA MET A 153 0.10 -9.54 2.24
C MET A 153 1.35 -8.88 2.82
N ALA A 154 1.71 -9.21 4.06
CA ALA A 154 2.91 -8.71 4.73
C ALA A 154 4.19 -9.10 3.98
N ALA A 155 4.33 -10.37 3.59
CA ALA A 155 5.49 -10.88 2.89
C ALA A 155 5.69 -10.20 1.52
N PHE A 156 4.62 -10.05 0.75
CA PHE A 156 4.72 -9.44 -0.58
C PHE A 156 5.04 -7.94 -0.50
N PHE A 157 4.40 -7.22 0.43
CA PHE A 157 4.68 -5.80 0.65
C PHE A 157 6.15 -5.59 1.09
N SER A 158 6.64 -6.45 1.99
CA SER A 158 8.03 -6.43 2.45
C SER A 158 9.04 -6.68 1.32
N ALA A 159 8.73 -7.60 0.39
CA ALA A 159 9.58 -7.86 -0.77
C ALA A 159 9.71 -6.65 -1.70
N LEU A 160 8.70 -5.78 -1.76
CA LEU A 160 8.71 -4.59 -2.63
C LEU A 160 9.40 -3.37 -2.01
N PHE A 161 9.23 -3.15 -0.71
CA PHE A 161 9.74 -1.95 -0.03
C PHE A 161 11.00 -2.20 0.80
N GLY A 162 11.23 -3.45 1.21
CA GLY A 162 12.29 -3.75 2.17
C GLY A 162 11.99 -3.23 3.58
N THR A 163 10.72 -3.17 3.96
CA THR A 163 10.23 -2.67 5.26
C THR A 163 9.45 -3.77 5.99
N PRO A 164 10.12 -4.82 6.52
CA PRO A 164 9.45 -5.99 7.04
C PRO A 164 8.57 -5.75 8.26
N LEU A 165 8.94 -4.80 9.13
CA LEU A 165 8.16 -4.50 10.34
C LEU A 165 6.86 -3.76 10.00
N ALA A 166 6.96 -2.68 9.22
CA ALA A 166 5.80 -1.93 8.77
C ALA A 166 4.88 -2.79 7.90
N ALA A 167 5.45 -3.58 6.98
CA ALA A 167 4.72 -4.51 6.12
C ALA A 167 3.91 -5.53 6.93
N THR A 168 4.48 -6.08 7.99
CA THR A 168 3.81 -7.04 8.86
C THR A 168 2.59 -6.43 9.53
N LEU A 169 2.78 -5.30 10.18
CA LEU A 169 1.67 -4.64 10.88
C LEU A 169 0.64 -4.09 9.91
N PHE A 170 1.06 -3.62 8.72
CA PHE A 170 0.14 -3.18 7.68
C PHE A 170 -0.74 -4.34 7.19
N GLY A 171 -0.14 -5.50 6.86
CA GLY A 171 -0.87 -6.68 6.41
C GLY A 171 -1.86 -7.22 7.44
N ILE A 172 -1.58 -7.05 8.74
CA ILE A 172 -2.46 -7.47 9.85
C ILE A 172 -3.56 -6.44 10.13
N MET A 173 -3.23 -5.14 10.09
CA MET A 173 -4.10 -4.06 10.54
C MET A 173 -4.90 -3.39 9.42
N VAL A 174 -4.60 -3.69 8.15
CA VAL A 174 -5.31 -3.09 7.01
C VAL A 174 -6.77 -3.52 6.93
N GLU A 175 -7.12 -4.65 7.55
CA GLU A 175 -8.45 -5.22 7.58
C GLU A 175 -9.32 -4.64 8.69
N ASP A 176 -8.80 -4.66 9.92
CA ASP A 176 -9.49 -4.23 11.13
C ASP A 176 -8.78 -3.03 11.76
N VAL A 177 -9.31 -1.86 11.54
CA VAL A 177 -8.77 -0.62 12.11
C VAL A 177 -8.95 -0.62 13.63
N GLY A 178 -7.83 -0.51 14.34
CA GLY A 178 -7.82 -0.50 15.82
C GLY A 178 -7.61 -1.85 16.48
N LEU A 179 -7.49 -2.95 15.72
CA LEU A 179 -7.20 -4.28 16.26
C LEU A 179 -5.84 -4.77 15.77
N ALA A 180 -4.99 -5.18 16.71
CA ALA A 180 -3.73 -5.87 16.39
C ALA A 180 -3.87 -7.36 16.72
N PHE A 181 -3.90 -8.23 15.69
CA PHE A 181 -3.86 -9.68 15.89
C PHE A 181 -2.46 -10.12 16.30
N SER A 182 -2.17 -10.15 17.59
CA SER A 182 -0.86 -10.54 18.12
C SER A 182 -0.41 -11.94 17.65
N VAL A 183 -1.36 -12.86 17.42
CA VAL A 183 -1.09 -14.22 16.93
C VAL A 183 -0.52 -14.22 15.51
N ALA A 184 -0.99 -13.33 14.64
CA ALA A 184 -0.52 -13.20 13.25
C ALA A 184 0.86 -12.52 13.14
N PHE A 185 1.32 -11.83 14.18
CA PHE A 185 2.57 -11.07 14.12
C PHE A 185 3.78 -11.95 13.87
N VAL A 186 3.97 -13.02 14.65
CA VAL A 186 5.15 -13.89 14.52
C VAL A 186 5.25 -14.55 13.15
N PRO A 187 4.19 -15.24 12.64
CA PRO A 187 4.25 -15.84 11.32
C PRO A 187 4.31 -14.79 10.20
N GLY A 188 3.62 -13.66 10.33
CA GLY A 188 3.66 -12.56 9.38
C GLY A 188 5.03 -11.94 9.26
N PHE A 189 5.67 -11.65 10.40
CA PHE A 189 7.02 -11.08 10.43
C PHE A 189 8.07 -12.05 9.91
N ALA A 190 7.96 -13.33 10.24
CA ALA A 190 8.84 -14.37 9.68
C ALA A 190 8.70 -14.44 8.14
N ALA A 191 7.47 -14.46 7.61
CA ALA A 191 7.21 -14.47 6.18
C ALA A 191 7.74 -13.19 5.50
N ALA A 192 7.53 -12.01 6.12
CA ALA A 192 8.02 -10.72 5.64
C ALA A 192 9.55 -10.66 5.60
N LEU A 193 10.24 -11.14 6.64
CA LEU A 193 11.71 -11.20 6.67
C LEU A 193 12.27 -12.16 5.62
N ILE A 194 11.64 -13.32 5.42
CA ILE A 194 12.07 -14.27 4.39
C ILE A 194 11.89 -13.66 3.00
N ALA A 195 10.75 -13.04 2.73
CA ALA A 195 10.48 -12.40 1.45
C ALA A 195 11.44 -11.23 1.16
N TYR A 196 11.73 -10.42 2.17
CA TYR A 196 12.77 -9.38 2.10
C TYR A 196 14.16 -9.96 1.84
N GLY A 197 14.52 -11.05 2.52
CA GLY A 197 15.79 -11.74 2.30
C GLY A 197 15.93 -12.28 0.87
N VAL A 198 14.85 -12.82 0.28
CA VAL A 198 14.83 -13.22 -1.14
C VAL A 198 15.05 -12.02 -2.06
N SER A 199 14.37 -10.92 -1.81
CA SER A 199 14.49 -9.67 -2.58
C SER A 199 15.92 -9.13 -2.53
N LEU A 200 16.52 -9.06 -1.34
CA LEU A 200 17.93 -8.68 -1.15
C LEU A 200 18.91 -9.60 -1.88
N ALA A 201 18.69 -10.91 -1.79
CA ALA A 201 19.53 -11.89 -2.48
C ALA A 201 19.48 -11.75 -4.01
N CYS A 202 18.39 -11.21 -4.54
CA CYS A 202 18.23 -10.87 -5.96
C CYS A 202 18.75 -9.46 -6.31
N GLY A 203 19.37 -8.76 -5.38
CA GLY A 203 20.00 -7.45 -5.62
C GLY A 203 19.06 -6.24 -5.51
N ILE A 204 17.82 -6.42 -5.03
CA ILE A 204 16.91 -5.29 -4.81
C ILE A 204 17.25 -4.61 -3.50
N ALA A 205 17.65 -3.34 -3.58
CA ALA A 205 17.89 -2.52 -2.40
C ALA A 205 16.57 -2.10 -1.73
N PRO A 206 16.51 -2.05 -0.39
CA PRO A 206 15.36 -1.50 0.31
C PRO A 206 15.15 -0.02 -0.02
N THR A 207 13.90 0.41 0.02
CA THR A 207 13.56 1.83 -0.22
C THR A 207 13.92 2.65 1.00
N HIS A 208 14.84 3.59 0.85
CA HIS A 208 15.25 4.55 1.88
C HIS A 208 15.39 5.94 1.28
N PHE A 209 15.19 6.94 2.10
CA PHE A 209 15.37 8.34 1.72
C PHE A 209 16.32 9.03 2.69
N GLY A 210 17.26 9.82 2.14
CA GLY A 210 18.09 10.71 2.93
C GLY A 210 17.26 11.83 3.52
N LEU A 211 17.20 11.92 4.85
CA LEU A 211 16.41 12.91 5.56
C LEU A 211 17.24 13.62 6.61
N THR A 212 17.09 14.94 6.72
CA THR A 212 17.62 15.74 7.84
C THR A 212 16.46 16.31 8.62
N ALA A 213 16.30 15.86 9.87
CA ALA A 213 15.23 16.31 10.75
C ALA A 213 15.66 17.56 11.54
N PRO A 214 14.77 18.54 11.74
CA PRO A 214 15.01 19.63 12.67
C PRO A 214 15.01 19.11 14.12
N ALA A 215 15.60 19.88 15.04
CA ALA A 215 15.58 19.56 16.46
C ALA A 215 14.13 19.51 16.98
N LEU A 216 13.85 18.57 17.87
CA LEU A 216 12.57 18.48 18.56
C LEU A 216 12.43 19.68 19.51
N SER A 217 11.40 20.49 19.31
CA SER A 217 11.01 21.63 20.15
C SER A 217 9.49 21.76 20.17
N ILE A 218 8.96 22.59 21.06
CA ILE A 218 7.51 22.88 21.11
C ILE A 218 7.07 23.49 19.77
N ASP A 219 7.85 24.41 19.22
CA ASP A 219 7.51 25.08 17.96
C ASP A 219 7.49 24.09 16.80
N THR A 220 8.53 23.26 16.62
CA THR A 220 8.56 22.25 15.56
C THR A 220 7.46 21.19 15.71
N ALA A 221 7.10 20.85 16.96
CA ALA A 221 5.99 19.94 17.24
C ALA A 221 4.63 20.55 16.85
N LEU A 222 4.38 21.82 17.18
CA LEU A 222 3.16 22.53 16.77
C LEU A 222 3.06 22.63 15.24
N LEU A 223 4.16 22.97 14.56
CA LEU A 223 4.19 23.05 13.11
C LEU A 223 3.95 21.70 12.45
N ALA A 224 4.52 20.61 12.99
CA ALA A 224 4.26 19.24 12.53
C ALA A 224 2.78 18.84 12.72
N ALA A 225 2.17 19.22 13.84
CA ALA A 225 0.75 18.97 14.10
C ALA A 225 -0.15 19.74 13.11
N VAL A 226 0.15 21.03 12.85
CA VAL A 226 -0.58 21.84 11.85
C VAL A 226 -0.45 21.24 10.45
N LEU A 227 0.75 20.82 10.06
CA LEU A 227 0.96 20.16 8.78
C LEU A 227 0.19 18.83 8.72
N GLY A 228 0.17 18.04 9.80
CA GLY A 228 -0.62 16.82 9.91
C GLY A 228 -2.12 17.07 9.72
N ALA A 229 -2.65 18.16 10.31
CA ALA A 229 -4.04 18.57 10.13
C ALA A 229 -4.35 18.94 8.66
N ALA A 230 -3.45 19.66 7.99
CA ALA A 230 -3.58 19.96 6.56
C ALA A 230 -3.51 18.68 5.71
N CYS A 231 -2.61 17.74 6.04
CA CYS A 231 -2.51 16.43 5.38
C CYS A 231 -3.81 15.60 5.51
N ALA A 232 -4.56 15.75 6.61
CA ALA A 232 -5.85 15.07 6.77
C ALA A 232 -6.87 15.53 5.71
N LEU A 233 -6.91 16.82 5.40
CA LEU A 233 -7.78 17.35 4.34
C LEU A 233 -7.37 16.82 2.97
N VAL A 234 -6.07 16.77 2.68
CA VAL A 234 -5.54 16.24 1.42
C VAL A 234 -5.84 14.74 1.30
N SER A 235 -5.64 13.96 2.36
CA SER A 235 -5.95 12.53 2.41
C SER A 235 -7.43 12.26 2.16
N ARG A 236 -8.33 13.01 2.83
CA ARG A 236 -9.79 12.91 2.61
C ARG A 236 -10.16 13.26 1.18
N GLY A 237 -9.57 14.33 0.62
CA GLY A 237 -9.78 14.75 -0.76
C GLY A 237 -9.35 13.68 -1.76
N PHE A 238 -8.20 13.02 -1.51
CA PHE A 238 -7.72 11.93 -2.35
C PHE A 238 -8.64 10.72 -2.31
N CYS A 239 -9.03 10.25 -1.13
CA CYS A 239 -9.97 9.13 -0.98
C CYS A 239 -11.33 9.46 -1.61
N TRP A 240 -11.86 10.67 -1.38
CA TRP A 240 -13.11 11.11 -1.98
C TRP A 240 -13.06 11.11 -3.51
N LEU A 241 -11.97 11.64 -4.08
CA LEU A 241 -11.80 11.68 -5.54
C LEU A 241 -11.72 10.28 -6.14
N LEU A 242 -10.95 9.38 -5.52
CA LEU A 242 -10.84 7.98 -5.95
C LEU A 242 -12.20 7.29 -5.94
N HIS A 243 -12.90 7.29 -4.82
CA HIS A 243 -14.21 6.63 -4.70
C HIS A 243 -15.26 7.25 -5.61
N THR A 244 -15.26 8.59 -5.76
CA THR A 244 -16.19 9.27 -6.69
C THR A 244 -15.95 8.84 -8.12
N MET A 245 -14.68 8.80 -8.56
CA MET A 245 -14.32 8.35 -9.90
C MET A 245 -14.60 6.86 -10.12
N GLU A 246 -14.30 6.01 -9.15
CA GLU A 246 -14.60 4.58 -9.19
C GLU A 246 -16.11 4.29 -9.28
N HIS A 247 -16.95 5.13 -8.70
CA HIS A 247 -18.40 5.01 -8.77
C HIS A 247 -18.96 5.62 -10.06
N GLU A 248 -18.56 6.85 -10.43
CA GLU A 248 -19.13 7.59 -11.55
C GLU A 248 -18.66 7.07 -12.92
N MET A 249 -17.41 6.63 -13.03
CA MET A 249 -16.85 6.17 -14.30
C MET A 249 -17.58 4.93 -14.85
N PRO A 250 -17.78 3.84 -14.05
CA PRO A 250 -18.56 2.67 -14.49
C PRO A 250 -20.04 3.00 -14.73
N ARG A 251 -20.59 3.98 -14.01
CA ARG A 251 -21.98 4.39 -14.16
C ARG A 251 -22.22 5.11 -15.48
N ARG A 252 -21.28 5.98 -15.88
CA ARG A 252 -21.35 6.73 -17.16
C ARG A 252 -20.87 5.90 -18.35
N LEU A 253 -19.91 5.01 -18.13
CA LEU A 253 -19.31 4.13 -19.12
C LEU A 253 -19.38 2.66 -18.61
N PRO A 254 -20.57 2.03 -18.67
CA PRO A 254 -20.79 0.71 -18.11
C PRO A 254 -20.01 -0.40 -18.85
N ASN A 255 -19.74 -0.20 -20.14
CA ASN A 255 -18.96 -1.16 -20.93
C ASN A 255 -17.46 -1.01 -20.56
N PRO A 256 -16.83 -2.03 -19.97
CA PRO A 256 -15.43 -1.97 -19.53
C PRO A 256 -14.44 -1.74 -20.67
N TRP A 257 -14.74 -2.19 -21.88
CA TRP A 257 -13.91 -1.98 -23.07
C TRP A 257 -13.90 -0.49 -23.48
N VAL A 258 -15.09 0.12 -23.56
CA VAL A 258 -15.23 1.54 -23.87
C VAL A 258 -14.60 2.39 -22.78
N ARG A 259 -14.82 2.02 -21.51
CA ARG A 259 -14.27 2.73 -20.35
C ARG A 259 -12.73 2.73 -20.36
N ALA A 260 -12.11 1.58 -20.66
CA ALA A 260 -10.65 1.46 -20.75
C ALA A 260 -10.08 2.33 -21.88
N VAL A 261 -10.71 2.36 -23.05
CA VAL A 261 -10.27 3.20 -24.18
C VAL A 261 -10.44 4.68 -23.86
N VAL A 262 -11.62 5.10 -23.43
CA VAL A 262 -11.92 6.52 -23.13
C VAL A 262 -11.03 7.03 -21.98
N GLY A 263 -10.90 6.23 -20.91
CA GLY A 263 -10.03 6.57 -19.79
C GLY A 263 -8.56 6.60 -20.19
N GLY A 264 -8.09 5.63 -20.98
CA GLY A 264 -6.73 5.61 -21.52
C GLY A 264 -6.41 6.85 -22.35
N VAL A 265 -7.30 7.23 -23.26
CA VAL A 265 -7.16 8.48 -24.07
C VAL A 265 -7.12 9.71 -23.16
N ALA A 266 -7.99 9.78 -22.15
CA ALA A 266 -8.03 10.90 -21.21
C ALA A 266 -6.74 10.99 -20.37
N VAL A 267 -6.21 9.86 -19.89
CA VAL A 267 -4.91 9.81 -19.17
C VAL A 267 -3.78 10.29 -20.07
N VAL A 268 -3.72 9.86 -21.34
CA VAL A 268 -2.73 10.32 -22.31
C VAL A 268 -2.81 11.82 -22.51
N ALA A 269 -4.02 12.34 -22.80
CA ALA A 269 -4.22 13.77 -23.03
C ALA A 269 -3.80 14.62 -21.82
N LEU A 270 -4.22 14.22 -20.60
CA LEU A 270 -3.85 14.91 -19.36
C LEU A 270 -2.34 14.81 -19.09
N SER A 271 -1.70 13.66 -19.38
CA SER A 271 -0.25 13.53 -19.22
C SER A 271 0.51 14.54 -20.10
N TYR A 272 0.08 14.77 -21.34
CA TYR A 272 0.68 15.79 -22.20
C TYR A 272 0.42 17.22 -21.72
N LEU A 273 -0.76 17.50 -21.17
CA LEU A 273 -1.10 18.82 -20.61
C LEU A 273 -0.33 19.15 -19.32
N MET A 274 -0.10 18.14 -18.47
CA MET A 274 0.51 18.32 -17.15
C MET A 274 2.03 18.11 -17.12
N GLY A 275 2.61 17.62 -18.19
CA GLY A 275 4.02 17.25 -18.28
C GLY A 275 4.23 15.75 -18.31
N VAL A 276 4.62 15.24 -19.48
CA VAL A 276 4.80 13.81 -19.73
C VAL A 276 5.84 13.22 -18.79
N GLY A 277 5.54 12.07 -18.23
CA GLY A 277 6.44 11.31 -17.38
C GLY A 277 6.39 11.66 -15.88
N ARG A 278 6.09 12.92 -15.52
CA ARG A 278 6.14 13.38 -14.11
C ARG A 278 5.12 12.69 -13.21
N TYR A 279 3.91 12.48 -13.68
CA TYR A 279 2.79 11.90 -12.92
C TYR A 279 2.45 10.47 -13.33
N ASN A 280 3.09 9.95 -14.38
CA ASN A 280 2.88 8.60 -14.88
C ASN A 280 3.60 7.56 -13.98
N GLY A 281 3.03 6.35 -13.89
CA GLY A 281 3.54 5.28 -13.01
C GLY A 281 3.48 5.65 -11.54
N ALA A 282 4.39 5.13 -10.74
CA ALA A 282 4.47 5.37 -9.30
C ALA A 282 4.92 6.81 -8.96
N GLY A 283 5.86 7.39 -9.71
CA GLY A 283 6.38 8.73 -9.51
C GLY A 283 7.46 8.81 -8.42
N MET A 284 8.21 7.73 -8.19
CA MET A 284 9.26 7.65 -7.15
C MET A 284 10.30 8.76 -7.26
N GLY A 285 10.74 9.12 -8.48
CA GLY A 285 11.72 10.20 -8.67
C GLY A 285 11.24 11.56 -8.14
N VAL A 286 9.94 11.87 -8.24
CA VAL A 286 9.38 13.10 -7.69
C VAL A 286 9.29 13.03 -6.16
N ILE A 287 8.96 11.87 -5.60
CA ILE A 287 8.96 11.65 -4.14
C ILE A 287 10.38 11.86 -3.58
N THR A 288 11.38 11.25 -4.21
CA THR A 288 12.79 11.41 -3.83
C THR A 288 13.24 12.86 -3.91
N ALA A 289 12.91 13.56 -5.00
CA ALA A 289 13.24 14.99 -5.16
C ALA A 289 12.56 15.86 -4.08
N ALA A 290 11.31 15.56 -3.72
CA ALA A 290 10.59 16.28 -2.67
C ALA A 290 11.25 16.11 -1.28
N ILE A 291 11.70 14.89 -0.96
CA ILE A 291 12.26 14.57 0.36
C ILE A 291 13.73 14.99 0.44
N GLU A 292 14.56 14.58 -0.52
CA GLU A 292 16.02 14.76 -0.44
C GLU A 292 16.49 16.13 -0.94
N GLN A 293 15.76 16.72 -1.90
CA GLN A 293 16.15 18.00 -2.51
C GLN A 293 15.20 19.15 -2.11
N GLY A 294 14.07 18.85 -1.44
CA GLY A 294 13.06 19.85 -1.09
C GLY A 294 12.38 20.48 -2.33
N GLN A 295 12.24 19.74 -3.42
CA GLN A 295 11.73 20.23 -4.69
C GLN A 295 10.42 19.56 -5.09
N ALA A 296 9.34 20.35 -5.16
CA ALA A 296 8.06 19.97 -5.70
C ALA A 296 7.36 21.17 -6.34
N LEU A 297 6.50 20.92 -7.33
CA LEU A 297 5.65 21.97 -7.89
C LEU A 297 4.38 22.12 -7.04
N PRO A 298 3.83 23.33 -6.91
CA PRO A 298 2.66 23.58 -6.07
C PRO A 298 1.41 22.74 -6.41
N TRP A 299 1.28 22.29 -7.64
CA TRP A 299 0.16 21.51 -8.15
C TRP A 299 0.43 20.02 -8.29
N ASP A 300 1.65 19.54 -7.97
CA ASP A 300 2.04 18.12 -8.14
C ASP A 300 1.07 17.16 -7.47
N PHE A 301 0.67 17.44 -6.23
CA PHE A 301 -0.25 16.59 -5.47
C PHE A 301 -1.63 16.50 -6.13
N LEU A 302 -2.17 17.60 -6.67
CA LEU A 302 -3.47 17.63 -7.35
C LEU A 302 -3.44 16.86 -8.68
N CYS A 303 -2.39 17.09 -9.48
CA CYS A 303 -2.20 16.39 -10.75
C CYS A 303 -2.10 14.87 -10.54
N LYS A 304 -1.34 14.45 -9.52
CA LYS A 304 -1.22 13.03 -9.17
C LYS A 304 -2.54 12.43 -8.71
N MET A 305 -3.27 13.11 -7.85
CA MET A 305 -4.60 12.68 -7.39
C MET A 305 -5.54 12.44 -8.58
N LEU A 306 -5.63 13.41 -9.50
CA LEU A 306 -6.52 13.34 -10.65
C LEU A 306 -6.13 12.22 -11.61
N LEU A 307 -4.84 12.14 -11.97
CA LEU A 307 -4.38 11.15 -12.93
C LEU A 307 -4.49 9.72 -12.39
N THR A 308 -4.24 9.52 -11.09
CA THR A 308 -4.40 8.22 -10.44
C THR A 308 -5.86 7.81 -10.36
N ALA A 309 -6.74 8.71 -9.92
CA ALA A 309 -8.16 8.43 -9.84
C ALA A 309 -8.75 8.06 -11.22
N LEU A 310 -8.36 8.79 -12.26
CA LEU A 310 -8.77 8.50 -13.63
C LEU A 310 -8.24 7.16 -14.13
N THR A 311 -6.96 6.86 -13.87
CA THR A 311 -6.34 5.59 -14.29
C THR A 311 -7.05 4.38 -13.67
N LEU A 312 -7.22 4.38 -12.34
CA LEU A 312 -7.80 3.24 -11.64
C LEU A 312 -9.29 3.06 -11.95
N SER A 313 -10.05 4.17 -12.00
CA SER A 313 -11.48 4.12 -12.33
C SER A 313 -11.78 3.70 -13.78
N ALA A 314 -10.84 3.93 -14.70
CA ALA A 314 -10.93 3.45 -16.07
C ALA A 314 -10.74 1.93 -16.19
N GLY A 315 -10.27 1.26 -15.13
CA GLY A 315 -10.10 -0.19 -15.07
C GLY A 315 -8.67 -0.66 -15.24
N PHE A 316 -7.70 0.25 -15.36
CA PHE A 316 -6.28 -0.09 -15.32
C PHE A 316 -5.90 -0.68 -13.96
N LYS A 317 -4.85 -1.47 -13.92
CA LYS A 317 -4.42 -2.19 -12.72
C LYS A 317 -3.16 -1.56 -12.12
N GLY A 318 -3.11 -1.54 -10.81
CA GLY A 318 -2.05 -0.94 -10.01
C GLY A 318 -2.53 -0.72 -8.58
N GLY A 319 -1.85 0.15 -7.85
CA GLY A 319 -2.18 0.49 -6.48
C GLY A 319 -2.26 2.00 -6.24
N GLU A 320 -2.94 2.36 -5.18
CA GLU A 320 -3.17 3.72 -4.71
C GLU A 320 -2.21 4.15 -3.59
N VAL A 321 -1.43 3.21 -3.04
CA VAL A 321 -0.53 3.46 -1.88
C VAL A 321 0.60 4.41 -2.25
N VAL A 322 1.45 4.10 -3.25
CA VAL A 322 2.53 5.02 -3.64
C VAL A 322 2.01 6.34 -4.21
N PRO A 323 0.92 6.38 -4.97
CA PRO A 323 0.26 7.66 -5.25
C PRO A 323 -0.09 8.48 -4.00
N SER A 324 -0.51 7.86 -2.88
CA SER A 324 -0.72 8.59 -1.62
C SER A 324 0.59 9.13 -1.03
N PHE A 325 1.71 8.39 -1.17
CA PHE A 325 3.04 8.88 -0.80
C PHE A 325 3.44 10.10 -1.63
N PHE A 326 3.23 10.04 -2.95
CA PHE A 326 3.50 11.13 -3.86
C PHE A 326 2.70 12.38 -3.48
N VAL A 327 1.39 12.21 -3.27
CA VAL A 327 0.47 13.29 -2.88
C VAL A 327 0.93 13.91 -1.55
N GLY A 328 1.24 13.09 -0.56
CA GLY A 328 1.69 13.55 0.75
C GLY A 328 3.06 14.23 0.70
N ALA A 329 4.04 13.63 0.03
CA ALA A 329 5.39 14.18 -0.09
C ALA A 329 5.39 15.54 -0.80
N THR A 330 4.72 15.63 -1.95
CA THR A 330 4.70 16.89 -2.72
C THR A 330 3.89 17.97 -2.03
N PHE A 331 2.76 17.64 -1.40
CA PHE A 331 2.02 18.58 -0.58
C PHE A 331 2.84 19.08 0.62
N GLY A 332 3.46 18.16 1.38
CA GLY A 332 4.30 18.51 2.52
C GLY A 332 5.49 19.37 2.12
N CYS A 333 6.16 19.05 1.00
CA CYS A 333 7.27 19.82 0.45
C CYS A 333 6.90 21.28 0.16
N VAL A 334 5.70 21.53 -0.35
CA VAL A 334 5.21 22.87 -0.67
C VAL A 334 4.65 23.60 0.56
N ALA A 335 3.89 22.91 1.40
CA ALA A 335 3.25 23.51 2.57
C ALA A 335 4.21 23.75 3.72
N GLY A 336 5.23 22.91 3.89
CA GLY A 336 6.19 23.00 4.99
C GLY A 336 6.91 24.34 5.11
N PRO A 337 7.54 24.87 4.05
CA PRO A 337 8.19 26.17 4.07
C PRO A 337 7.26 27.32 4.44
N LEU A 338 5.98 27.26 4.06
CA LEU A 338 4.98 28.26 4.43
C LEU A 338 4.69 28.27 5.94
N LEU A 339 4.94 27.14 6.59
CA LEU A 339 4.83 26.99 8.05
C LEU A 339 6.17 27.21 8.78
N GLY A 340 7.29 27.31 8.05
CA GLY A 340 8.62 27.41 8.65
C GLY A 340 9.34 26.08 8.87
N LEU A 341 8.85 24.97 8.32
CA LEU A 341 9.52 23.67 8.33
C LEU A 341 10.44 23.51 7.11
N PRO A 342 11.57 22.78 7.23
CA PRO A 342 12.39 22.43 6.07
C PRO A 342 11.56 21.62 5.06
N ALA A 343 11.62 21.96 3.77
CA ALA A 343 10.78 21.38 2.71
C ALA A 343 10.88 19.84 2.65
N GLY A 344 12.10 19.29 2.67
CA GLY A 344 12.31 17.84 2.62
C GLY A 344 11.76 17.11 3.85
N PHE A 345 11.93 17.69 5.04
CA PHE A 345 11.37 17.12 6.27
C PHE A 345 9.84 17.19 6.30
N ALA A 346 9.28 18.29 5.85
CA ALA A 346 7.83 18.44 5.71
C ALA A 346 7.26 17.48 4.64
N ALA A 347 8.03 17.18 3.57
CA ALA A 347 7.69 16.15 2.61
C ALA A 347 7.60 14.75 3.26
N ALA A 348 8.54 14.42 4.15
CA ALA A 348 8.51 13.15 4.89
C ALA A 348 7.30 13.06 5.83
N ILE A 349 6.98 14.12 6.59
CA ILE A 349 5.75 14.20 7.40
C ILE A 349 4.53 14.02 6.51
N GLY A 350 4.47 14.73 5.37
CA GLY A 350 3.36 14.67 4.43
C GLY A 350 3.15 13.27 3.87
N LEU A 351 4.23 12.60 3.42
CA LEU A 351 4.21 11.23 2.92
C LEU A 351 3.53 10.29 3.91
N ILE A 352 4.04 10.24 5.13
CA ILE A 352 3.55 9.31 6.16
C ILE A 352 2.14 9.70 6.61
N SER A 353 1.86 10.99 6.79
CA SER A 353 0.56 11.46 7.28
C SER A 353 -0.56 11.20 6.28
N VAL A 354 -0.37 11.52 4.99
CA VAL A 354 -1.39 11.28 3.96
C VAL A 354 -1.63 9.78 3.76
N PHE A 355 -0.58 8.97 3.76
CA PHE A 355 -0.73 7.51 3.72
C PHE A 355 -1.49 6.99 4.93
N CYS A 356 -1.16 7.44 6.13
CA CYS A 356 -1.85 7.06 7.36
C CYS A 356 -3.33 7.40 7.33
N GLY A 357 -3.66 8.64 6.94
CA GLY A 357 -5.06 9.08 6.83
C GLY A 357 -5.83 8.32 5.75
N ALA A 358 -5.16 7.99 4.64
CA ALA A 358 -5.76 7.26 3.52
C ALA A 358 -5.96 5.76 3.81
N THR A 359 -5.08 5.15 4.60
CA THR A 359 -5.17 3.70 4.90
C THR A 359 -5.76 3.39 6.27
N ASN A 360 -5.97 4.39 7.10
CA ASN A 360 -6.39 4.24 8.50
C ASN A 360 -5.45 3.36 9.35
N ALA A 361 -4.16 3.33 9.02
CA ALA A 361 -3.17 2.42 9.58
C ALA A 361 -2.10 3.20 10.36
N LEU A 362 -2.44 3.73 11.57
CA LEU A 362 -1.57 4.64 12.34
C LEU A 362 -0.21 4.01 12.68
N ILE A 363 -0.21 2.87 13.37
CA ILE A 363 1.04 2.23 13.82
C ILE A 363 1.89 1.74 12.65
N PRO A 364 1.32 1.04 11.64
CA PRO A 364 2.08 0.67 10.44
C PRO A 364 2.71 1.86 9.72
N SER A 365 1.99 3.00 9.65
CA SER A 365 2.51 4.21 9.00
C SER A 365 3.69 4.83 9.76
N ILE A 366 3.62 4.94 11.09
CA ILE A 366 4.72 5.43 11.91
C ILE A 366 5.96 4.53 11.75
N LEU A 367 5.77 3.21 11.76
CA LEU A 367 6.85 2.25 11.56
C LEU A 367 7.41 2.28 10.13
N LEU A 368 6.56 2.54 9.14
CA LEU A 368 7.02 2.78 7.78
C LEU A 368 7.94 4.00 7.72
N GLY A 369 7.57 5.09 8.40
CA GLY A 369 8.43 6.26 8.55
C GLY A 369 9.75 5.94 9.24
N PHE A 370 9.72 5.10 10.28
CA PHE A 370 10.94 4.63 10.94
C PHE A 370 11.87 3.87 9.96
N GLU A 371 11.32 2.92 9.20
CA GLU A 371 12.10 2.12 8.26
C GLU A 371 12.56 2.94 7.04
N LEU A 372 11.74 3.82 6.47
CA LEU A 372 12.10 4.64 5.30
C LEU A 372 13.12 5.73 5.59
N PHE A 373 13.09 6.31 6.81
CA PHE A 373 13.92 7.47 7.19
C PHE A 373 14.96 7.13 8.26
N HIS A 374 15.22 5.85 8.55
CA HIS A 374 16.16 5.40 9.59
C HIS A 374 15.91 6.05 10.97
N GLY A 375 14.64 6.26 11.30
CA GLY A 375 14.24 6.86 12.57
C GLY A 375 14.44 8.37 12.68
N GLN A 376 14.93 9.04 11.65
CA GLN A 376 15.16 10.49 11.66
C GLN A 376 13.86 11.28 11.83
N GLY A 377 13.76 12.08 12.89
CA GLY A 377 12.60 12.91 13.21
C GLY A 377 11.30 12.16 13.47
N LEU A 378 11.41 10.90 13.93
CA LEU A 378 10.27 10.00 14.13
C LEU A 378 9.19 10.61 15.02
N GLU A 379 9.57 11.33 16.08
CA GLU A 379 8.65 11.96 17.02
C GLU A 379 7.73 12.99 16.34
N LEU A 380 8.31 13.82 15.47
CA LEU A 380 7.56 14.84 14.73
C LEU A 380 6.72 14.22 13.62
N ILE A 381 7.24 13.19 12.94
CA ILE A 381 6.49 12.40 11.93
C ILE A 381 5.31 11.69 12.61
N ALA A 382 5.53 11.05 13.76
CA ALA A 382 4.49 10.36 14.50
C ALA A 382 3.40 11.31 14.99
N LEU A 383 3.78 12.52 15.44
CA LEU A 383 2.82 13.55 15.84
C LEU A 383 1.96 14.02 14.67
N GLY A 384 2.58 14.40 13.54
CA GLY A 384 1.85 14.79 12.33
C GLY A 384 0.93 13.68 11.81
N CYS A 385 1.43 12.44 11.82
CA CYS A 385 0.68 11.25 11.46
C CYS A 385 -0.52 11.01 12.40
N GLY A 386 -0.33 11.14 13.71
CA GLY A 386 -1.40 10.98 14.72
C GLY A 386 -2.51 12.02 14.56
N VAL A 387 -2.15 13.29 14.35
CA VAL A 387 -3.12 14.36 14.10
C VAL A 387 -3.88 14.10 12.79
N CYS A 388 -3.17 13.70 11.73
CA CYS A 388 -3.78 13.35 10.45
C CYS A 388 -4.76 12.18 10.61
N TYR A 389 -4.38 11.12 11.31
CA TYR A 389 -5.22 9.96 11.59
C TYR A 389 -6.54 10.34 12.27
N MET A 390 -6.46 11.17 13.30
CA MET A 390 -7.64 11.65 14.03
C MET A 390 -8.57 12.48 13.13
N LEU A 391 -8.02 13.43 12.38
CA LEU A 391 -8.79 14.38 11.58
C LEU A 391 -9.25 13.82 10.23
N SER A 392 -8.65 12.75 9.72
CA SER A 392 -9.12 12.07 8.50
C SER A 392 -10.47 11.36 8.68
N GLY A 393 -10.87 11.08 9.92
CA GLY A 393 -12.12 10.38 10.22
C GLY A 393 -12.10 8.94 9.68
N HIS A 394 -13.28 8.46 9.26
CA HIS A 394 -13.45 7.10 8.72
C HIS A 394 -13.25 7.00 7.20
N HIS A 395 -12.81 8.09 6.55
CA HIS A 395 -12.52 8.07 5.13
C HIS A 395 -11.19 7.34 4.86
N GLY A 396 -11.20 6.34 3.98
CA GLY A 396 -10.01 5.56 3.64
C GLY A 396 -10.05 5.05 2.21
N LEU A 397 -8.93 4.49 1.73
CA LEU A 397 -8.80 3.87 0.40
C LEU A 397 -9.60 2.58 0.29
N TYR A 398 -9.73 1.85 1.40
CA TYR A 398 -10.33 0.52 1.41
C TYR A 398 -11.73 0.55 2.02
N SER A 399 -12.75 0.45 1.17
CA SER A 399 -14.16 0.41 1.61
C SER A 399 -14.53 -0.86 2.39
N SER A 400 -13.70 -1.89 2.31
CA SER A 400 -13.88 -3.18 3.02
C SER A 400 -13.25 -3.21 4.42
N GLN A 401 -12.62 -2.11 4.87
CA GLN A 401 -12.10 -2.00 6.24
C GLN A 401 -13.23 -1.99 7.26
N THR A 402 -13.04 -2.70 8.37
CA THR A 402 -13.93 -2.63 9.53
C THR A 402 -13.29 -1.78 10.63
N PHE A 403 -14.09 -0.87 11.24
CA PHE A 403 -13.65 -0.07 12.36
C PHE A 403 -14.11 -0.73 13.65
N VAL A 404 -13.17 -1.29 14.39
CA VAL A 404 -13.46 -1.96 15.68
C VAL A 404 -13.68 -0.93 16.80
N THR A 405 -12.97 0.19 16.71
CA THR A 405 -13.12 1.33 17.63
C THR A 405 -13.37 2.60 16.84
N GLU A 406 -14.34 3.39 17.25
CA GLU A 406 -14.56 4.71 16.66
C GLU A 406 -13.41 5.65 17.04
N LYS A 407 -12.86 6.38 16.06
CA LYS A 407 -11.74 7.30 16.28
C LYS A 407 -12.07 8.45 17.25
N TRP A 408 -13.33 8.77 17.40
CA TRP A 408 -13.84 9.92 18.20
C TRP A 408 -14.73 9.54 19.38
N ALA A 409 -15.02 8.24 19.57
CA ALA A 409 -15.81 7.82 20.72
C ALA A 409 -14.97 7.85 22.00
N SER A 410 -15.46 8.56 23.01
CA SER A 410 -14.89 8.57 24.36
C SER A 410 -15.36 7.38 25.20
N GLU A 411 -16.28 6.58 24.71
CA GLU A 411 -16.89 5.47 25.45
C GLU A 411 -16.57 4.12 24.79
N TYR A 412 -16.10 3.19 25.61
CA TYR A 412 -15.95 1.79 25.27
C TYR A 412 -17.36 1.16 25.17
N HIS A 413 -17.85 0.92 23.97
CA HIS A 413 -19.01 0.05 23.78
C HIS A 413 -18.55 -1.40 23.81
N GLU A 414 -18.68 -2.06 24.98
CA GLU A 414 -18.66 -3.52 25.01
C GLU A 414 -19.80 -4.04 24.13
N LYS A 415 -19.46 -4.60 22.99
CA LYS A 415 -20.44 -5.41 22.24
C LYS A 415 -20.75 -6.64 23.09
N LYS A 416 -21.98 -6.68 23.65
CA LYS A 416 -22.59 -7.88 24.23
C LYS A 416 -22.76 -8.97 23.19
#